data_46e11a52c18aff4df79c188c7a49df87
#
_entry.id   46e11a52c18aff4df79c188c7a49df87
#
_cell.length_a   1.000
_cell.length_b   1.000
_cell.length_c   1.000
_cell.angle_alpha   90.00
_cell.angle_beta   90.00
_cell.angle_gamma   90.00
#
_symmetry.space_group_name_H-M   'P 1'
#
loop_
_entity.id
_entity.type
_entity.pdbx_description
1 polymer ?
#
loop_
_entity_poly.entity_id
_entity_poly.type
_entity_poly.pdbx_seq_one_letter_code
_entity_poly.pdbx_strand_id
1 'polypeptide(L)'
;MQLDLSRFSPAERSTLQLRVLYEGAGYRKFRCSHFEEYSLYQQNERFLSDSQVITFTDLDGKLRAIKPDVTLSIAKNQPAAGECKKYYYTEQICRPSRESHTFSEISQMGLECIGAVGAAEQAEVVRLALESLASLEVPTVLEVSHMGFVTALLDTLHVDAAARPRLLELLRDKNAHELHA
;
A
#
# COMPACT_ATOMS: atom_id res chain seq x y z
N MET A 1 13.05 -33.46 3.74
CA MET A 1 12.55 -32.95 5.01
C MET A 1 11.23 -32.25 4.68
N GLN A 2 10.11 -32.78 5.11
CA GLN A 2 8.80 -32.17 4.90
C GLN A 2 8.58 -31.15 6.01
N LEU A 3 8.23 -29.93 5.66
CA LEU A 3 8.01 -28.86 6.64
C LEU A 3 6.69 -29.15 7.39
N ASP A 4 6.76 -29.26 8.71
CA ASP A 4 5.57 -29.43 9.54
C ASP A 4 4.96 -28.06 9.86
N LEU A 5 3.95 -27.68 9.09
CA LEU A 5 3.28 -26.36 9.23
C LEU A 5 2.47 -26.24 10.52
N SER A 6 2.20 -27.32 11.24
CA SER A 6 1.46 -27.27 12.53
C SER A 6 2.22 -26.53 13.64
N ARG A 7 3.54 -26.43 13.51
CA ARG A 7 4.43 -25.75 14.45
C ARG A 7 4.52 -24.25 14.27
N PHE A 8 3.94 -23.71 13.18
CA PHE A 8 3.96 -22.29 12.89
C PHE A 8 2.71 -21.62 13.46
N SER A 9 2.87 -20.39 13.92
CA SER A 9 1.74 -19.53 14.28
C SER A 9 0.82 -19.29 13.08
N PRO A 10 -0.45 -18.92 13.26
CA PRO A 10 -1.35 -18.59 12.16
C PRO A 10 -0.76 -17.52 11.21
N ALA A 11 -0.14 -16.48 11.77
CA ALA A 11 0.48 -15.42 10.98
C ALA A 11 1.66 -15.91 10.12
N GLU A 12 2.51 -16.79 10.65
CA GLU A 12 3.62 -17.38 9.88
C GLU A 12 3.10 -18.29 8.76
N ARG A 13 2.08 -19.12 9.04
CA ARG A 13 1.44 -19.95 8.01
C ARG A 13 0.86 -19.11 6.89
N SER A 14 0.07 -18.08 7.23
CA SER A 14 -0.48 -17.16 6.24
C SER A 14 0.61 -16.49 5.41
N THR A 15 1.69 -16.03 6.04
CA THR A 15 2.83 -15.42 5.33
C THR A 15 3.46 -16.39 4.33
N LEU A 16 3.63 -17.66 4.71
CA LEU A 16 4.18 -18.70 3.81
C LEU A 16 3.23 -19.00 2.65
N GLN A 17 1.93 -19.13 2.92
CA GLN A 17 0.92 -19.38 1.90
C GLN A 17 0.84 -18.23 0.88
N LEU A 18 0.78 -16.99 1.35
CA LEU A 18 0.76 -15.80 0.50
C LEU A 18 2.05 -15.68 -0.33
N ARG A 19 3.19 -16.01 0.26
CA ARG A 19 4.45 -16.04 -0.49
C ARG A 19 4.38 -17.02 -1.65
N VAL A 20 3.92 -18.26 -1.42
CA VAL A 20 3.78 -19.27 -2.48
C VAL A 20 2.83 -18.79 -3.58
N LEU A 21 1.70 -18.18 -3.19
CA LEU A 21 0.73 -17.60 -4.11
C LEU A 21 1.36 -16.53 -5.00
N TYR A 22 2.07 -15.57 -4.42
CA TYR A 22 2.65 -14.44 -5.15
C TYR A 22 3.83 -14.86 -6.03
N GLU A 23 4.73 -15.72 -5.52
CA GLU A 23 5.84 -16.27 -6.32
C GLU A 23 5.32 -17.12 -7.48
N GLY A 24 4.24 -17.90 -7.26
CA GLY A 24 3.57 -18.68 -8.30
C GLY A 24 2.93 -17.81 -9.39
N ALA A 25 2.50 -16.58 -9.06
CA ALA A 25 2.00 -15.59 -10.01
C ALA A 25 3.12 -14.74 -10.67
N GLY A 26 4.40 -15.06 -10.41
CA GLY A 26 5.53 -14.36 -11.01
C GLY A 26 5.98 -13.09 -10.29
N TYR A 27 5.46 -12.82 -9.10
CA TYR A 27 5.93 -11.71 -8.27
C TYR A 27 7.26 -12.05 -7.60
N ARG A 28 8.16 -11.07 -7.53
CA ARG A 28 9.47 -11.21 -6.89
C ARG A 28 9.50 -10.52 -5.55
N LYS A 29 10.18 -11.12 -4.57
CA LYS A 29 10.32 -10.50 -3.27
C LYS A 29 11.12 -9.20 -3.37
N PHE A 30 10.48 -8.11 -2.97
CA PHE A 30 11.15 -6.82 -2.75
C PHE A 30 11.66 -6.76 -1.30
N ARG A 31 12.86 -6.25 -1.14
CA ARG A 31 13.45 -5.93 0.17
C ARG A 31 13.72 -4.44 0.20
N CYS A 32 13.17 -3.75 1.15
CA CYS A 32 13.47 -2.36 1.37
C CYS A 32 14.25 -2.13 2.66
N SER A 33 14.95 -1.00 2.72
CA SER A 33 15.55 -0.55 3.96
C SER A 33 14.48 -0.22 5.01
N HIS A 34 14.82 -0.34 6.29
CA HIS A 34 13.99 0.21 7.37
C HIS A 34 14.00 1.73 7.38
N PHE A 35 15.06 2.33 6.82
CA PHE A 35 15.30 3.77 6.79
C PHE A 35 15.35 4.26 5.35
N GLU A 36 14.70 5.39 5.12
CA GLU A 36 14.70 6.09 3.84
C GLU A 36 15.17 7.53 4.03
N GLU A 37 15.61 8.20 2.98
CA GLU A 37 15.83 9.64 3.06
C GLU A 37 14.51 10.36 3.27
N TYR A 38 14.43 11.27 4.24
CA TYR A 38 13.20 11.99 4.55
C TYR A 38 12.66 12.79 3.36
N SER A 39 13.54 13.24 2.48
CA SER A 39 13.19 13.92 1.23
C SER A 39 12.23 13.11 0.34
N LEU A 40 12.29 11.77 0.38
CA LEU A 40 11.35 10.92 -0.36
C LEU A 40 9.91 11.20 0.07
N TYR A 41 9.67 11.36 1.36
CA TYR A 41 8.34 11.62 1.91
C TYR A 41 7.90 13.06 1.71
N GLN A 42 8.82 14.03 1.87
CA GLN A 42 8.54 15.45 1.60
C GLN A 42 8.12 15.70 0.15
N GLN A 43 8.73 15.03 -0.81
CA GLN A 43 8.37 15.15 -2.23
C GLN A 43 7.03 14.47 -2.57
N ASN A 44 6.52 13.63 -1.68
CA ASN A 44 5.31 12.83 -1.86
C ASN A 44 4.27 13.05 -0.75
N GLU A 45 4.18 14.25 -0.19
CA GLU A 45 3.27 14.61 0.91
C GLU A 45 1.80 14.25 0.64
N ARG A 46 1.37 14.35 -0.62
CA ARG A 46 -0.01 13.97 -1.02
C ARG A 46 -0.29 12.48 -0.84
N PHE A 47 0.73 11.64 -0.91
CA PHE A 47 0.62 10.19 -0.72
C PHE A 47 0.56 9.81 0.77
N LEU A 48 1.18 10.63 1.63
CA LEU A 48 1.30 10.40 3.07
C LEU A 48 0.63 11.49 3.91
N SER A 49 -0.34 12.22 3.36
CA SER A 49 -0.93 13.43 3.95
C SER A 49 -1.40 13.31 5.40
N ASP A 50 -1.71 12.10 5.86
CA ASP A 50 -2.19 11.83 7.22
C ASP A 50 -1.17 11.06 8.08
N SER A 51 0.03 10.81 7.57
CA SER A 51 1.04 10.00 8.25
C SER A 51 2.12 10.88 8.86
N GLN A 52 2.17 10.94 10.17
CA GLN A 52 3.36 11.43 10.86
C GLN A 52 4.47 10.41 10.66
N VAL A 53 5.64 10.88 10.23
CA VAL A 53 6.81 10.04 9.94
C VAL A 53 7.82 10.21 11.07
N ILE A 54 8.35 9.13 11.60
CA ILE A 54 9.43 9.18 12.58
C ILE A 54 10.71 9.55 11.83
N THR A 55 11.33 10.66 12.21
CA THR A 55 12.59 11.12 11.63
C THR A 55 13.73 11.08 12.64
N PHE A 56 14.95 10.89 12.15
CA PHE A 56 16.18 10.94 12.94
C PHE A 56 17.34 11.38 12.07
N THR A 57 18.40 11.90 12.71
CA THR A 57 19.67 12.22 12.01
C THR A 57 20.55 10.98 12.03
N ASP A 58 20.95 10.52 10.86
CA ASP A 58 21.88 9.39 10.69
C ASP A 58 23.33 9.83 10.97
N LEU A 59 24.23 8.86 11.10
CA LEU A 59 25.65 9.09 11.41
C LEU A 59 26.39 9.91 10.34
N ASP A 60 25.87 9.93 9.11
CA ASP A 60 26.37 10.78 8.02
C ASP A 60 25.80 12.22 8.05
N GLY A 61 25.02 12.57 9.07
CA GLY A 61 24.38 13.88 9.24
C GLY A 61 23.11 14.08 8.40
N LYS A 62 22.68 13.09 7.64
CA LYS A 62 21.44 13.18 6.84
C LYS A 62 20.20 12.90 7.66
N LEU A 63 19.12 13.60 7.33
CA LEU A 63 17.81 13.34 7.89
C LEU A 63 17.20 12.11 7.23
N ARG A 64 16.96 11.09 8.04
CA ARG A 64 16.32 9.83 7.67
C ARG A 64 14.94 9.73 8.27
N ALA A 65 14.16 8.81 7.73
CA ALA A 65 12.84 8.47 8.23
C ALA A 65 12.69 6.95 8.37
N ILE A 66 12.01 6.52 9.42
CA ILE A 66 11.55 5.14 9.51
C ILE A 66 10.36 4.99 8.56
N LYS A 67 10.39 3.99 7.68
CA LYS A 67 9.37 3.81 6.65
C LYS A 67 7.97 3.65 7.23
N PRO A 68 7.02 4.52 6.88
CA PRO A 68 5.61 4.37 7.20
C PRO A 68 4.85 3.55 6.16
N ASP A 69 5.51 3.26 5.01
CA ASP A 69 4.92 2.64 3.84
C ASP A 69 6.00 1.95 2.99
N VAL A 70 5.61 0.93 2.22
CA VAL A 70 6.52 0.18 1.32
C VAL A 70 6.32 0.60 -0.13
N THR A 71 5.13 1.04 -0.51
CA THR A 71 4.78 1.39 -1.89
C THR A 71 5.69 2.49 -2.44
N LEU A 72 5.97 3.55 -1.66
CA LEU A 72 6.90 4.61 -2.08
C LEU A 72 8.34 4.09 -2.26
N SER A 73 8.79 3.19 -1.40
CA SER A 73 10.12 2.57 -1.54
C SER A 73 10.23 1.73 -2.81
N ILE A 74 9.14 1.12 -3.26
CA ILE A 74 9.07 0.40 -4.53
C ILE A 74 8.96 1.39 -5.69
N ALA A 75 8.06 2.37 -5.59
CA ALA A 75 7.75 3.32 -6.65
C ALA A 75 8.94 4.19 -7.06
N LYS A 76 9.86 4.52 -6.14
CA LYS A 76 11.10 5.25 -6.48
C LYS A 76 12.00 4.49 -7.47
N ASN A 77 11.84 3.16 -7.59
CA ASN A 77 12.60 2.30 -8.51
C ASN A 77 11.78 2.02 -9.78
N GLN A 78 11.31 3.08 -10.43
CA GLN A 78 10.49 2.98 -11.65
C GLN A 78 11.15 2.06 -12.70
N PRO A 79 10.38 1.16 -13.34
CA PRO A 79 10.87 0.38 -14.46
C PRO A 79 11.12 1.26 -15.69
N ALA A 80 11.83 0.73 -16.68
CA ALA A 80 11.97 1.37 -17.97
C ALA A 80 10.60 1.55 -18.64
N ALA A 81 10.52 2.50 -19.59
CA ALA A 81 9.28 2.75 -20.31
C ALA A 81 8.79 1.47 -21.02
N GLY A 82 7.53 1.12 -20.84
CA GLY A 82 6.92 -0.07 -21.41
C GLY A 82 7.11 -1.37 -20.62
N GLU A 83 7.91 -1.35 -19.54
CA GLU A 83 8.07 -2.51 -18.66
C GLU A 83 7.05 -2.49 -17.53
N CYS A 84 6.63 -3.69 -17.11
CA CYS A 84 5.85 -3.93 -15.90
C CYS A 84 6.69 -4.76 -14.92
N LYS A 85 6.83 -4.30 -13.68
CA LYS A 85 7.50 -5.04 -12.60
C LYS A 85 6.49 -5.44 -11.54
N LYS A 86 6.60 -6.69 -11.10
CA LYS A 86 5.72 -7.32 -10.12
C LYS A 86 6.53 -7.67 -8.87
N TYR A 87 6.19 -7.04 -7.75
CA TYR A 87 6.84 -7.24 -6.47
C TYR A 87 5.85 -7.65 -5.39
N TYR A 88 6.28 -8.48 -4.46
CA TYR A 88 5.63 -8.67 -3.18
C TYR A 88 6.61 -8.35 -2.05
N TYR A 89 6.08 -7.98 -0.91
CA TYR A 89 6.89 -7.67 0.28
C TYR A 89 6.25 -8.23 1.55
N THR A 90 7.10 -8.44 2.55
CA THR A 90 6.72 -8.73 3.93
C THR A 90 7.64 -7.89 4.80
N GLU A 91 7.10 -6.81 5.35
CA GLU A 91 7.89 -5.76 5.99
C GLU A 91 7.23 -5.26 7.28
N GLN A 92 8.06 -4.76 8.19
CA GLN A 92 7.60 -3.97 9.34
C GLN A 92 7.57 -2.50 8.94
N ILE A 93 6.48 -1.83 9.24
CA ILE A 93 6.29 -0.39 9.05
C ILE A 93 5.88 0.27 10.34
N CYS A 94 6.16 1.58 10.50
CA CYS A 94 5.77 2.35 11.67
C CYS A 94 4.72 3.38 11.27
N ARG A 95 3.54 3.32 11.91
CA ARG A 95 2.47 4.30 11.70
C ARG A 95 1.94 4.84 13.02
N PRO A 96 1.51 6.11 13.08
CA PRO A 96 0.83 6.64 14.25
C PRO A 96 -0.49 5.92 14.47
N SER A 97 -0.73 5.48 15.70
CA SER A 97 -2.03 4.95 16.12
C SER A 97 -2.92 6.10 16.57
N ARG A 98 -4.13 6.17 16.01
CA ARG A 98 -5.13 7.18 16.43
C ARG A 98 -5.67 6.92 17.85
N GLU A 99 -5.65 5.67 18.28
CA GLU A 99 -6.17 5.28 19.60
C GLU A 99 -5.17 5.56 20.72
N SER A 100 -3.91 5.16 20.53
CA SER A 100 -2.87 5.28 21.56
C SER A 100 -2.09 6.59 21.49
N HIS A 101 -2.23 7.39 20.42
CA HIS A 101 -1.42 8.58 20.13
C HIS A 101 0.09 8.30 20.15
N THR A 102 0.49 7.06 19.86
CA THR A 102 1.88 6.60 19.78
C THR A 102 2.13 5.97 18.43
N PHE A 103 3.39 5.77 18.08
CA PHE A 103 3.74 4.96 16.90
C PHE A 103 3.61 3.47 17.23
N SER A 104 3.08 2.73 16.27
CA SER A 104 2.95 1.27 16.34
C SER A 104 3.67 0.63 15.17
N GLU A 105 4.36 -0.48 15.44
CA GLU A 105 4.90 -1.35 14.40
C GLU A 105 3.80 -2.25 13.85
N ILE A 106 3.69 -2.29 12.54
CA ILE A 106 2.69 -3.09 11.83
C ILE A 106 3.41 -4.03 10.87
N SER A 107 3.16 -5.32 11.00
CA SER A 107 3.56 -6.30 10.00
C SER A 107 2.66 -6.17 8.78
N GLN A 108 3.21 -5.82 7.63
CA GLN A 108 2.48 -5.65 6.40
C GLN A 108 3.01 -6.61 5.33
N MET A 109 2.12 -7.34 4.69
CA MET A 109 2.40 -8.08 3.48
C MET A 109 1.53 -7.56 2.35
N GLY A 110 2.13 -7.35 1.19
CA GLY A 110 1.42 -6.80 0.04
C GLY A 110 2.11 -7.14 -1.27
N LEU A 111 1.45 -6.79 -2.36
CA LEU A 111 1.98 -6.90 -3.72
C LEU A 111 1.81 -5.57 -4.44
N GLU A 112 2.75 -5.30 -5.34
CA GLU A 112 2.80 -4.09 -6.16
C GLU A 112 3.07 -4.46 -7.61
N CYS A 113 2.30 -3.88 -8.50
CA CYS A 113 2.52 -3.97 -9.94
C CYS A 113 2.77 -2.55 -10.47
N ILE A 114 3.96 -2.26 -10.95
CA ILE A 114 4.37 -0.90 -11.31
C ILE A 114 4.91 -0.82 -12.74
N GLY A 115 4.71 0.33 -13.38
CA GLY A 115 5.15 0.60 -14.75
C GLY A 115 4.01 0.55 -15.76
N ALA A 116 4.18 -0.17 -16.85
CA ALA A 116 3.15 -0.30 -17.90
C ALA A 116 2.05 -1.28 -17.43
N VAL A 117 1.12 -0.76 -16.63
CA VAL A 117 0.00 -1.52 -16.03
C VAL A 117 -1.25 -1.31 -16.87
N GLY A 118 -1.76 -2.38 -17.47
CA GLY A 118 -3.01 -2.42 -18.22
C GLY A 118 -4.13 -3.10 -17.46
N ALA A 119 -5.26 -3.34 -18.14
CA ALA A 119 -6.42 -3.99 -17.55
C ALA A 119 -6.14 -5.45 -17.09
N ALA A 120 -5.24 -6.15 -17.77
CA ALA A 120 -4.86 -7.51 -17.43
C ALA A 120 -4.12 -7.56 -16.07
N GLU A 121 -3.15 -6.66 -15.86
CA GLU A 121 -2.40 -6.56 -14.61
C GLU A 121 -3.30 -6.10 -13.47
N GLN A 122 -4.22 -5.17 -13.71
CA GLN A 122 -5.20 -4.73 -12.71
C GLN A 122 -6.11 -5.88 -12.28
N ALA A 123 -6.64 -6.65 -13.25
CA ALA A 123 -7.46 -7.83 -12.97
C ALA A 123 -6.68 -8.90 -12.19
N GLU A 124 -5.40 -9.11 -12.52
CA GLU A 124 -4.53 -10.04 -11.81
C GLU A 124 -4.34 -9.61 -10.35
N VAL A 125 -4.08 -8.33 -10.08
CA VAL A 125 -3.92 -7.80 -8.72
C VAL A 125 -5.20 -8.02 -7.91
N VAL A 126 -6.37 -7.74 -8.47
CA VAL A 126 -7.67 -7.95 -7.81
C VAL A 126 -7.89 -9.44 -7.53
N ARG A 127 -7.61 -10.32 -8.50
CA ARG A 127 -7.69 -11.77 -8.32
C ARG A 127 -6.78 -12.27 -7.19
N LEU A 128 -5.51 -11.84 -7.19
CA LEU A 128 -4.56 -12.22 -6.15
C LEU A 128 -4.96 -11.67 -4.78
N ALA A 129 -5.56 -10.49 -4.70
CA ALA A 129 -6.10 -9.97 -3.46
C ALA A 129 -7.24 -10.83 -2.93
N LEU A 130 -8.18 -11.24 -3.80
CA LEU A 130 -9.26 -12.16 -3.43
C LEU A 130 -8.74 -13.53 -2.97
N GLU A 131 -7.79 -14.12 -3.70
CA GLU A 131 -7.17 -15.39 -3.33
C GLU A 131 -6.40 -15.29 -2.00
N SER A 132 -5.73 -14.16 -1.76
CA SER A 132 -5.05 -13.87 -0.50
C SER A 132 -6.03 -13.85 0.67
N LEU A 133 -7.12 -13.11 0.53
CA LEU A 133 -8.17 -13.01 1.55
C LEU A 133 -8.85 -14.36 1.78
N ALA A 134 -9.13 -15.11 0.71
CA ALA A 134 -9.73 -16.44 0.81
C ALA A 134 -8.82 -17.48 1.52
N SER A 135 -7.50 -17.27 1.50
CA SER A 135 -6.54 -18.12 2.21
C SER A 135 -6.50 -17.87 3.72
N LEU A 136 -7.06 -16.75 4.18
CA LEU A 136 -7.19 -16.42 5.60
C LEU A 136 -8.48 -17.06 6.12
N GLU A 137 -8.38 -17.85 7.17
CA GLU A 137 -9.53 -18.55 7.77
C GLU A 137 -10.41 -17.62 8.63
N VAL A 138 -10.66 -16.39 8.12
CA VAL A 138 -11.46 -15.36 8.80
C VAL A 138 -12.39 -14.66 7.78
N PRO A 139 -13.56 -14.17 8.20
CA PRO A 139 -14.41 -13.37 7.33
C PRO A 139 -13.67 -12.13 6.84
N THR A 140 -13.64 -11.93 5.53
CA THR A 140 -12.92 -10.82 4.90
C THR A 140 -13.80 -10.09 3.90
N VAL A 141 -13.49 -8.81 3.69
CA VAL A 141 -14.11 -7.97 2.66
C VAL A 141 -12.98 -7.33 1.85
N LEU A 142 -13.05 -7.47 0.52
CA LEU A 142 -12.16 -6.75 -0.38
C LEU A 142 -12.80 -5.41 -0.75
N GLU A 143 -12.17 -4.32 -0.34
CA GLU A 143 -12.51 -2.98 -0.81
C GLU A 143 -11.62 -2.62 -2.01
N VAL A 144 -12.24 -2.19 -3.11
CA VAL A 144 -11.55 -1.76 -4.32
C VAL A 144 -11.85 -0.28 -4.57
N SER A 145 -10.81 0.53 -4.73
CA SER A 145 -10.91 1.95 -5.07
C SER A 145 -10.18 2.22 -6.39
N HIS A 146 -10.83 2.97 -7.28
CA HIS A 146 -10.25 3.34 -8.57
C HIS A 146 -10.45 4.84 -8.82
N MET A 147 -9.38 5.61 -8.71
CA MET A 147 -9.44 7.08 -8.86
C MET A 147 -9.97 7.53 -10.23
N GLY A 148 -9.68 6.77 -11.29
CA GLY A 148 -10.24 7.05 -12.62
C GLY A 148 -11.77 7.01 -12.64
N PHE A 149 -12.40 6.09 -11.89
CA PHE A 149 -13.86 6.06 -11.75
C PHE A 149 -14.37 7.33 -11.04
N VAL A 150 -13.74 7.70 -9.92
CA VAL A 150 -14.13 8.91 -9.16
C VAL A 150 -13.96 10.15 -10.02
N THR A 151 -12.84 10.29 -10.73
CA THR A 151 -12.60 11.43 -11.63
C THR A 151 -13.63 11.51 -12.75
N ALA A 152 -13.92 10.40 -13.43
CA ALA A 152 -14.92 10.35 -14.49
C ALA A 152 -16.33 10.69 -13.98
N LEU A 153 -16.67 10.27 -12.75
CA LEU A 153 -17.93 10.63 -12.11
C LEU A 153 -18.01 12.14 -11.88
N LEU A 154 -16.96 12.74 -11.30
CA LEU A 154 -16.90 14.19 -11.07
C LEU A 154 -16.97 15.00 -12.39
N ASP A 155 -16.36 14.49 -13.46
CA ASP A 155 -16.45 15.08 -14.79
C ASP A 155 -17.87 15.01 -15.34
N THR A 156 -18.52 13.86 -15.23
CA THR A 156 -19.92 13.66 -15.65
C THR A 156 -20.90 14.57 -14.92
N LEU A 157 -20.65 14.79 -13.64
CA LEU A 157 -21.43 15.68 -12.79
C LEU A 157 -21.06 17.16 -12.98
N HIS A 158 -20.14 17.49 -13.87
CA HIS A 158 -19.63 18.83 -14.13
C HIS A 158 -19.17 19.57 -12.88
N VAL A 159 -18.55 18.85 -11.94
CA VAL A 159 -18.04 19.43 -10.70
C VAL A 159 -16.91 20.41 -11.00
N ASP A 160 -17.04 21.63 -10.46
CA ASP A 160 -16.03 22.66 -10.59
C ASP A 160 -14.65 22.19 -10.10
N ALA A 161 -13.60 22.53 -10.84
CA ALA A 161 -12.23 22.17 -10.49
C ALA A 161 -11.82 22.66 -9.10
N ALA A 162 -12.31 23.80 -8.65
CA ALA A 162 -12.05 24.34 -7.31
C ALA A 162 -12.71 23.52 -6.19
N ALA A 163 -13.86 22.88 -6.43
CA ALA A 163 -14.58 22.07 -5.47
C ALA A 163 -14.04 20.65 -5.34
N ARG A 164 -13.37 20.13 -6.39
CA ARG A 164 -12.90 18.72 -6.45
C ARG A 164 -11.99 18.31 -5.29
N PRO A 165 -10.99 19.10 -4.86
CA PRO A 165 -10.12 18.69 -3.75
C PRO A 165 -10.92 18.46 -2.46
N ARG A 166 -11.88 19.36 -2.16
CA ARG A 166 -12.74 19.21 -0.97
C ARG A 166 -13.65 17.98 -1.06
N LEU A 167 -14.26 17.74 -2.22
CA LEU A 167 -15.09 16.55 -2.43
C LEU A 167 -14.29 15.25 -2.30
N LEU A 168 -13.08 15.20 -2.84
CA LEU A 168 -12.20 14.03 -2.71
C LEU A 168 -11.81 13.78 -1.25
N GLU A 169 -11.57 14.83 -0.47
CA GLU A 169 -11.32 14.74 0.96
C GLU A 169 -12.53 14.17 1.71
N LEU A 170 -13.72 14.68 1.47
CA LEU A 170 -14.96 14.19 2.08
C LEU A 170 -15.26 12.72 1.72
N LEU A 171 -15.02 12.34 0.46
CA LEU A 171 -15.16 10.95 0.00
C LEU A 171 -14.15 10.04 0.72
N ARG A 172 -12.89 10.46 0.84
CA ARG A 172 -11.85 9.72 1.55
C ARG A 172 -12.23 9.49 3.02
N ASP A 173 -12.75 10.55 3.65
CA ASP A 173 -13.11 10.53 5.06
C ASP A 173 -14.49 9.90 5.32
N LYS A 174 -15.17 9.44 4.24
CA LYS A 174 -16.52 8.87 4.29
C LYS A 174 -17.53 9.82 5.00
N ASN A 175 -17.33 11.12 4.84
CA ASN A 175 -18.16 12.17 5.47
C ASN A 175 -19.41 12.47 4.63
N ALA A 176 -20.40 11.55 4.71
CA ALA A 176 -21.64 11.69 3.97
C ALA A 176 -22.46 12.94 4.37
N HIS A 177 -22.33 13.41 5.61
CA HIS A 177 -23.09 14.55 6.11
C HIS A 177 -22.72 15.85 5.37
N GLU A 178 -21.43 16.13 5.22
CA GLU A 178 -20.97 17.31 4.50
C GLU A 178 -21.10 17.19 2.96
N LEU A 179 -21.20 15.98 2.43
CA LEU A 179 -21.48 15.77 1.01
C LEU A 179 -22.91 16.14 0.61
N HIS A 180 -23.85 16.19 1.57
CA HIS A 180 -25.23 16.59 1.34
C HIS A 180 -25.48 18.09 1.57
N ALA A 181 -24.53 18.80 2.11
CA ALA A 181 -24.64 20.25 2.37
C ALA A 181 -24.13 21.07 1.18
#